data_4db1852762ff476b535e10364b42160c
#
_entry.id   4db1852762ff476b535e10364b42160c
#
_cell.length_a   1.000
_cell.length_b   1.000
_cell.length_c   1.000
_cell.angle_alpha   90.00
_cell.angle_beta   90.00
_cell.angle_gamma   90.00
#
_symmetry.space_group_name_H-M   'P 1'
#
loop_
_entity.id
_entity.type
_entity.pdbx_description
1 polymer ?
#
loop_
_entity_poly.entity_id
_entity_poly.type
_entity_poly.pdbx_seq_one_letter_code
_entity_poly.pdbx_strand_id
1 'polypeptide(L)'
;MDKKELLFYDAYEAFYAMAKESKAFQSFCKDAFGEDFSQDGFSNIEQIDMILQYIPQKGEAHILDIGCGNGKMLGYLQKKTQSHIYGFDYSQQA
;
A
#
# COMPACT_ATOMS: atom_id res chain seq x y z
N MET A 1 -8.17 14.33 -18.51
CA MET A 1 -7.40 13.20 -19.06
C MET A 1 -8.19 11.91 -18.87
N ASP A 2 -8.32 11.12 -19.92
CA ASP A 2 -8.89 9.77 -19.82
C ASP A 2 -7.90 8.89 -19.03
N LYS A 3 -8.38 8.19 -18.01
CA LYS A 3 -7.55 7.30 -17.21
C LYS A 3 -6.88 6.21 -18.03
N LYS A 4 -7.52 5.77 -19.13
CA LYS A 4 -6.96 4.75 -20.02
C LYS A 4 -5.68 5.20 -20.73
N GLU A 5 -5.42 6.49 -20.78
CA GLU A 5 -4.20 7.05 -21.34
C GLU A 5 -3.04 7.04 -20.35
N LEU A 6 -3.32 6.75 -19.07
CA LEU A 6 -2.28 6.65 -18.07
C LEU A 6 -1.47 5.37 -18.25
N LEU A 7 -0.17 5.50 -18.09
CA LEU A 7 0.76 4.39 -18.29
C LEU A 7 0.39 3.22 -17.36
N PHE A 8 0.25 2.03 -17.94
CA PHE A 8 -0.06 0.79 -17.22
C PHE A 8 -1.40 0.79 -16.48
N TYR A 9 -2.32 1.69 -16.81
CA TYR A 9 -3.59 1.77 -16.09
C TYR A 9 -4.33 0.42 -16.06
N ASP A 10 -4.50 -0.21 -17.22
CA ASP A 10 -5.23 -1.49 -17.29
C ASP A 10 -4.51 -2.60 -16.52
N ALA A 11 -3.18 -2.60 -16.55
CA ALA A 11 -2.39 -3.58 -15.82
C ALA A 11 -2.58 -3.44 -14.30
N TYR A 12 -2.57 -2.22 -13.79
CA TYR A 12 -2.79 -1.99 -12.35
C TYR A 12 -4.22 -2.27 -11.94
N GLU A 13 -5.21 -1.94 -12.77
CA GLU A 13 -6.59 -2.29 -12.48
C GLU A 13 -6.76 -3.81 -12.34
N ALA A 14 -6.19 -4.57 -13.27
CA ALA A 14 -6.23 -6.04 -13.22
C ALA A 14 -5.49 -6.58 -12.01
N PHE A 15 -4.32 -6.02 -11.70
CA PHE A 15 -3.53 -6.43 -10.55
C PHE A 15 -4.29 -6.24 -9.24
N TYR A 16 -4.83 -5.06 -9.00
CA TYR A 16 -5.52 -4.78 -7.74
C TYR A 16 -6.83 -5.55 -7.62
N ALA A 17 -7.54 -5.77 -8.73
CA ALA A 17 -8.73 -6.60 -8.73
C ALA A 17 -8.40 -8.04 -8.30
N MET A 18 -7.32 -8.60 -8.86
CA MET A 18 -6.82 -9.93 -8.49
C MET A 18 -6.38 -9.98 -7.02
N ALA A 19 -5.61 -8.99 -6.59
CA ALA A 19 -5.05 -8.98 -5.24
C ALA A 19 -6.11 -8.96 -4.13
N LYS A 20 -7.26 -8.35 -4.40
CA LYS A 20 -8.38 -8.33 -3.44
C LYS A 20 -8.96 -9.72 -3.18
N GLU A 21 -8.96 -10.59 -4.19
CA GLU A 21 -9.68 -11.84 -4.15
C GLU A 21 -8.79 -13.07 -4.03
N SER A 22 -7.52 -12.96 -4.41
CA SER A 22 -6.60 -14.10 -4.40
C SER A 22 -5.98 -14.31 -3.03
N LYS A 23 -6.50 -15.29 -2.30
CA LYS A 23 -5.90 -15.70 -1.02
C LYS A 23 -4.50 -16.26 -1.20
N ALA A 24 -4.26 -16.93 -2.33
CA ALA A 24 -2.93 -17.47 -2.64
C ALA A 24 -1.91 -16.34 -2.78
N PHE A 25 -2.27 -15.25 -3.49
CA PHE A 25 -1.41 -14.09 -3.62
C PHE A 25 -1.16 -13.42 -2.27
N GLN A 26 -2.20 -13.27 -1.45
CA GLN A 26 -2.10 -12.67 -0.13
C GLN A 26 -1.18 -13.48 0.79
N SER A 27 -1.29 -14.81 0.75
CA SER A 27 -0.40 -15.70 1.50
C SER A 27 1.04 -15.59 1.00
N PHE A 28 1.23 -15.52 -0.30
CA PHE A 28 2.55 -15.33 -0.89
C PHE A 28 3.17 -14.01 -0.40
N CYS A 29 2.41 -12.92 -0.40
CA CYS A 29 2.92 -11.63 0.08
C CYS A 29 3.33 -11.69 1.53
N LYS A 30 2.53 -12.34 2.38
CA LYS A 30 2.86 -12.48 3.79
C LYS A 30 4.13 -13.29 3.99
N ASP A 31 4.31 -14.38 3.26
CA ASP A 31 5.49 -15.23 3.39
C ASP A 31 6.74 -14.55 2.83
N ALA A 32 6.61 -13.86 1.69
CA ALA A 32 7.77 -13.26 1.02
C ALA A 32 8.22 -11.95 1.69
N PHE A 33 7.27 -11.16 2.18
CA PHE A 33 7.55 -9.80 2.68
C PHE A 33 7.34 -9.63 4.18
N GLY A 34 6.84 -10.64 4.87
CA GLY A 34 6.60 -10.61 6.31
C GLY A 34 5.23 -10.08 6.70
N GLU A 35 4.54 -9.40 5.81
CA GLU A 35 3.18 -8.89 5.98
C GLU A 35 2.50 -8.84 4.62
N ASP A 36 1.18 -9.03 4.60
CA ASP A 36 0.41 -8.92 3.37
C ASP A 36 -0.01 -7.48 3.14
N PHE A 37 0.72 -6.77 2.28
CA PHE A 37 0.29 -5.46 1.78
C PHE A 37 -0.35 -5.57 0.40
N SER A 38 -0.40 -6.76 -0.18
CA SER A 38 -0.93 -7.03 -1.53
C SER A 38 -0.39 -6.00 -2.54
N GLN A 39 0.90 -5.76 -2.46
CA GLN A 39 1.56 -4.69 -3.21
C GLN A 39 2.13 -5.16 -4.53
N ASP A 40 2.23 -4.24 -5.47
CA ASP A 40 3.04 -4.40 -6.67
C ASP A 40 4.41 -3.77 -6.39
N GLY A 41 5.26 -4.52 -5.69
CA GLY A 41 6.58 -4.03 -5.29
C GLY A 41 7.32 -5.07 -4.47
N PHE A 42 8.51 -4.70 -3.99
CA PHE A 42 9.41 -5.64 -3.32
C PHE A 42 9.77 -5.22 -1.88
N SER A 43 9.15 -4.19 -1.35
CA SER A 43 9.41 -3.77 0.03
C SER A 43 8.87 -4.80 1.02
N ASN A 44 9.71 -5.22 1.96
CA ASN A 44 9.29 -6.12 3.02
C ASN A 44 8.98 -5.34 4.31
N ILE A 45 8.44 -6.07 5.30
CA ILE A 45 8.04 -5.45 6.57
C ILE A 45 9.21 -4.77 7.28
N GLU A 46 10.41 -5.31 7.17
CA GLU A 46 11.58 -4.72 7.82
C GLU A 46 11.91 -3.35 7.24
N GLN A 47 11.84 -3.22 5.91
CA GLN A 47 12.06 -1.95 5.23
C GLN A 47 11.00 -0.92 5.58
N ILE A 48 9.75 -1.35 5.67
CA ILE A 48 8.65 -0.47 6.05
C ILE A 48 8.78 -0.03 7.49
N ASP A 49 9.18 -0.94 8.38
CA ASP A 49 9.41 -0.60 9.78
C ASP A 49 10.52 0.44 9.96
N MET A 50 11.50 0.50 9.07
CA MET A 50 12.52 1.55 9.10
C MET A 50 11.92 2.95 8.97
N ILE A 51 10.81 3.08 8.25
CA ILE A 51 10.11 4.37 8.09
C ILE A 51 9.59 4.86 9.44
N LEU A 52 9.20 3.95 10.32
CA LEU A 52 8.62 4.30 11.61
C LEU A 52 9.56 5.16 12.47
N GLN A 53 10.87 5.03 12.28
CA GLN A 53 11.86 5.82 13.00
C GLN A 53 11.78 7.31 12.70
N TYR A 54 11.22 7.67 11.56
CA TYR A 54 11.13 9.04 11.06
C TYR A 54 9.77 9.66 11.24
N ILE A 55 8.80 8.90 11.79
CA ILE A 55 7.43 9.37 11.96
C ILE A 55 7.20 9.71 13.43
N PRO A 56 6.84 10.98 13.75
CA PRO A 56 6.46 11.34 15.11
C PRO A 56 5.31 10.47 15.61
N GLN A 57 5.34 10.10 16.89
CA GLN A 57 4.34 9.26 17.50
C GLN A 57 3.19 10.08 18.08
N LYS A 58 2.16 9.38 18.56
CA LYS A 58 1.03 9.95 19.30
C LYS A 58 0.11 10.85 18.47
N GLY A 59 -0.02 10.54 17.18
CA GLY A 59 -0.99 11.23 16.33
C GLY A 59 -0.58 12.60 15.85
N GLU A 60 0.68 13.00 16.05
CA GLU A 60 1.18 14.30 15.63
C GLU A 60 1.51 14.37 14.15
N ALA A 61 1.76 13.23 13.50
CA ALA A 61 2.18 13.20 12.11
C ALA A 61 0.99 13.15 11.16
N HIS A 62 1.20 13.74 9.99
CA HIS A 62 0.30 13.61 8.84
C HIS A 62 1.10 12.95 7.72
N ILE A 63 0.62 11.81 7.21
CA ILE A 63 1.31 11.02 6.19
C ILE A 63 0.49 11.05 4.90
N LEU A 64 1.12 11.48 3.83
CA LEU A 64 0.54 11.43 2.48
C LEU A 64 1.31 10.42 1.65
N ASP A 65 0.61 9.43 1.13
CA ASP A 65 1.18 8.42 0.23
C ASP A 65 0.60 8.61 -1.17
N ILE A 66 1.45 9.00 -2.10
CA ILE A 66 1.08 9.21 -3.50
C ILE A 66 1.25 7.89 -4.22
N GLY A 67 0.15 7.38 -4.81
CA GLY A 67 0.15 6.04 -5.40
C GLY A 67 0.09 4.97 -4.33
N CYS A 68 -0.84 5.11 -3.38
CA CYS A 68 -0.89 4.27 -2.18
C CYS A 68 -1.39 2.83 -2.44
N GLY A 69 -1.77 2.51 -3.67
CA GLY A 69 -2.35 1.22 -3.98
C GLY A 69 -3.62 0.97 -3.16
N ASN A 70 -3.72 -0.21 -2.56
CA ASN A 70 -4.87 -0.59 -1.74
C ASN A 70 -4.88 0.04 -0.33
N GLY A 71 -3.84 0.77 0.04
CA GLY A 71 -3.75 1.42 1.34
C GLY A 71 -3.35 0.53 2.50
N LYS A 72 -3.05 -0.75 2.26
CA LYS A 72 -2.69 -1.67 3.36
C LYS A 72 -1.41 -1.25 4.08
N MET A 73 -0.39 -0.81 3.35
CA MET A 73 0.85 -0.32 3.95
C MET A 73 0.58 0.95 4.76
N LEU A 74 -0.19 1.88 4.20
CA LEU A 74 -0.53 3.12 4.88
C LEU A 74 -1.32 2.84 6.17
N GLY A 75 -2.25 1.88 6.13
CA GLY A 75 -2.99 1.45 7.31
C GLY A 75 -2.09 0.83 8.37
N TYR A 76 -1.07 0.06 7.94
CA TYR A 76 -0.08 -0.50 8.85
C TYR A 76 0.70 0.61 9.57
N LEU A 77 1.16 1.62 8.83
CA LEU A 77 1.86 2.77 9.42
C LEU A 77 0.97 3.51 10.42
N GLN A 78 -0.31 3.68 10.10
CA GLN A 78 -1.25 4.33 11.00
C GLN A 78 -1.40 3.57 12.32
N LYS A 79 -1.54 2.25 12.26
CA LYS A 79 -1.67 1.42 13.47
C LYS A 79 -0.46 1.53 14.37
N LYS A 80 0.73 1.66 13.79
CA LYS A 80 1.99 1.74 14.55
C LYS A 80 2.26 3.14 15.11
N THR A 81 1.76 4.19 14.46
CA THR A 81 2.09 5.57 14.81
C THR A 81 0.90 6.40 15.24
N GLN A 82 -0.32 5.92 14.97
CA GLN A 82 -1.57 6.68 15.20
C GLN A 82 -1.60 8.01 14.44
N SER A 83 -0.91 8.07 13.31
CA SER A 83 -0.84 9.26 12.47
C SER A 83 -2.15 9.50 11.71
N HIS A 84 -2.33 10.72 11.24
CA HIS A 84 -3.35 11.03 10.25
C HIS A 84 -2.84 10.62 8.88
N ILE A 85 -3.59 9.75 8.18
CA ILE A 85 -3.14 9.22 6.91
C ILE A 85 -4.00 9.73 5.76
N TYR A 86 -3.35 9.97 4.62
CA TYR A 86 -3.99 10.40 3.38
C TYR A 86 -3.31 9.65 2.24
N GLY A 87 -4.10 9.07 1.36
CA GLY A 87 -3.54 8.37 0.22
C GLY A 87 -4.45 8.48 -0.98
N PHE A 88 -3.86 8.38 -2.15
CA PHE A 88 -4.63 8.27 -3.39
C PHE A 88 -3.89 7.43 -4.40
N ASP A 89 -4.65 6.84 -5.29
CA ASP A 89 -4.15 6.04 -6.40
C ASP A 89 -5.03 6.29 -7.61
N TYR A 90 -4.45 6.17 -8.80
CA TYR A 90 -5.25 6.34 -10.00
C TYR A 90 -6.07 5.10 -10.35
N SER A 91 -5.75 3.96 -9.74
CA SER A 91 -6.51 2.72 -9.93
C SER A 91 -7.76 2.71 -9.08
N GLN A 92 -8.90 2.48 -9.70
CA GLN A 92 -10.17 2.35 -8.98
C GLN A 92 -10.27 1.05 -8.20
N GLN A 93 -9.52 0.03 -8.62
CA GLN A 93 -9.50 -1.28 -7.96
C GLN A 93 -8.54 -1.33 -6.77
N ALA A 94 -7.71 -0.33 -6.64
CA ALA A 94 -6.77 -0.27 -5.52
C ALA A 94 -7.45 -0.15 -4.15
#